data_68fb8553e8bbf70493cb8c4045ff4a12
#
_entry.id   68fb8553e8bbf70493cb8c4045ff4a12
#
_cell.length_a   1.000
_cell.length_b   1.000
_cell.length_c   1.000
_cell.angle_alpha   90.00
_cell.angle_beta   90.00
_cell.angle_gamma   90.00
#
_symmetry.space_group_name_H-M   'P 1'
#
loop_
_entity.id
_entity.type
_entity.pdbx_description
1 polymer ?
#
loop_
_entity_poly.entity_id
_entity_poly.type
_entity_poly.pdbx_seq_one_letter_code
_entity_poly.pdbx_strand_id
1 'polypeptide(L)'
;MTLGPCITDPAPDKVLKERAEKGDSTTRCGYALTAPSRSGMIVCPQCEGIHVVDDVLARNLADLDDRNATVRELVDVVLHRLDEHVPQRTIERWIRRGWVPVRGRDAEGHQMVRIGDVRAVRAERPRNAKGSAAKA
;
A
#
# COMPACT_ATOMS: atom_id res chain seq x y z
N MET A 1 -15.09 5.58 2.72
CA MET A 1 -13.96 4.66 2.44
C MET A 1 -12.78 5.47 1.90
N THR A 2 -11.63 5.28 2.50
CA THR A 2 -10.39 5.97 2.08
C THR A 2 -9.76 5.26 0.90
N LEU A 3 -9.50 6.00 -0.17
CA LEU A 3 -8.88 5.45 -1.38
C LEU A 3 -7.36 5.66 -1.41
N GLY A 4 -6.88 6.66 -0.70
CA GLY A 4 -5.49 7.07 -0.76
C GLY A 4 -5.28 8.25 -1.70
N PRO A 5 -4.03 8.57 -2.04
CA PRO A 5 -3.75 9.75 -2.86
C PRO A 5 -4.25 9.63 -4.29
N CYS A 6 -4.66 10.76 -4.85
CA CYS A 6 -5.10 10.84 -6.25
C CYS A 6 -3.95 10.43 -7.19
N ILE A 7 -4.28 9.65 -8.20
CA ILE A 7 -3.29 9.04 -9.11
C ILE A 7 -2.96 9.89 -10.34
N THR A 8 -3.58 11.07 -10.50
CA THR A 8 -3.31 11.94 -11.64
C THR A 8 -1.84 12.41 -11.62
N ASP A 9 -1.11 12.16 -12.69
CA ASP A 9 0.29 12.54 -12.82
C ASP A 9 0.62 12.74 -14.31
N PRO A 10 0.97 13.96 -14.74
CA PRO A 10 1.10 15.14 -13.87
C PRO A 10 -0.24 15.75 -13.51
N ALA A 11 -0.28 16.49 -12.41
CA ALA A 11 -1.44 17.28 -12.03
C ALA A 11 -1.66 18.42 -13.04
N PRO A 12 -2.87 19.01 -13.08
CA PRO A 12 -3.12 20.15 -13.97
C PRO A 12 -2.17 21.32 -13.73
N ASP A 13 -1.93 22.10 -14.77
CA ASP A 13 -0.98 23.22 -14.69
C ASP A 13 -1.24 24.17 -13.52
N LYS A 14 -2.50 24.44 -13.21
CA LYS A 14 -2.82 25.34 -12.09
C LYS A 14 -2.33 24.80 -10.76
N VAL A 15 -2.40 23.49 -10.56
CA VAL A 15 -1.93 22.84 -9.33
C VAL A 15 -0.41 22.87 -9.28
N LEU A 16 0.24 22.56 -10.40
CA LEU A 16 1.69 22.58 -10.50
C LEU A 16 2.25 23.98 -10.28
N LYS A 17 1.55 24.99 -10.81
CA LYS A 17 1.95 26.38 -10.66
C LYS A 17 1.91 26.83 -9.20
N GLU A 18 0.82 26.50 -8.51
CA GLU A 18 0.70 26.80 -7.08
C GLU A 18 1.81 26.14 -6.27
N ARG A 19 2.15 24.89 -6.59
CA ARG A 19 3.21 24.15 -5.91
C ARG A 19 4.57 24.78 -6.17
N ALA A 20 4.83 25.18 -7.40
CA ALA A 20 6.07 25.82 -7.78
C ALA A 20 6.29 27.11 -6.99
N GLU A 21 5.24 27.89 -6.76
CA GLU A 21 5.30 29.10 -5.97
C GLU A 21 5.69 28.84 -4.51
N LYS A 22 5.38 27.64 -4.03
CA LYS A 22 5.72 27.21 -2.66
C LYS A 22 7.00 26.38 -2.58
N GLY A 23 7.70 26.24 -3.71
CA GLY A 23 8.93 25.46 -3.75
C GLY A 23 8.71 23.95 -3.80
N ASP A 24 7.51 23.51 -4.09
CA ASP A 24 7.16 22.09 -4.18
C ASP A 24 7.23 21.64 -5.65
N SER A 25 8.09 20.65 -5.95
CA SER A 25 8.28 20.14 -7.31
C SER A 25 7.50 18.85 -7.59
N THR A 26 6.62 18.44 -6.69
CA THR A 26 5.81 17.24 -6.86
C THR A 26 4.88 17.38 -8.06
N THR A 27 4.91 16.42 -8.97
CA THR A 27 4.08 16.46 -10.19
C THR A 27 2.75 15.72 -10.03
N ARG A 28 2.69 14.72 -9.17
CA ARG A 28 1.48 13.95 -8.94
C ARG A 28 0.48 14.76 -8.12
N CYS A 29 -0.82 14.63 -8.42
CA CYS A 29 -1.86 15.33 -7.67
C CYS A 29 -1.81 14.99 -6.18
N GLY A 30 -1.95 13.71 -5.85
CA GLY A 30 -1.77 13.24 -4.47
C GLY A 30 -2.83 13.64 -3.46
N TYR A 31 -3.92 14.26 -3.90
CA TYR A 31 -5.01 14.65 -3.00
C TYR A 31 -5.61 13.40 -2.33
N ALA A 32 -5.85 13.45 -1.02
CA ALA A 32 -6.41 12.32 -0.29
C ALA A 32 -7.86 12.09 -0.69
N LEU A 33 -8.13 11.03 -1.41
CA LEU A 33 -9.45 10.72 -1.95
C LEU A 33 -10.26 9.81 -1.02
N THR A 34 -11.58 10.03 -1.02
CA THR A 34 -12.52 9.16 -0.32
C THR A 34 -13.69 8.87 -1.25
N ALA A 35 -14.35 7.74 -1.03
CA ALA A 35 -15.51 7.35 -1.81
C ALA A 35 -16.53 6.63 -0.92
N PRO A 36 -17.83 6.72 -1.25
CA PRO A 36 -18.87 6.03 -0.45
C PRO A 36 -18.84 4.52 -0.61
N SER A 37 -18.34 4.02 -1.74
CA SER A 37 -18.27 2.57 -1.99
C SER A 37 -17.10 2.24 -2.92
N ARG A 38 -16.84 0.94 -3.08
CA ARG A 38 -15.77 0.47 -3.97
C ARG A 38 -16.11 0.57 -5.44
N SER A 39 -17.37 0.75 -5.79
CA SER A 39 -17.80 0.81 -7.18
C SER A 39 -18.07 2.25 -7.60
N GLY A 40 -18.03 2.49 -8.91
CA GLY A 40 -18.36 3.77 -9.49
C GLY A 40 -17.17 4.65 -9.75
N MET A 41 -17.45 5.94 -9.94
CA MET A 41 -16.45 6.93 -10.30
C MET A 41 -16.50 8.09 -9.32
N ILE A 42 -15.35 8.74 -9.15
CA ILE A 42 -15.23 9.93 -8.30
C ILE A 42 -14.49 11.01 -9.04
N VAL A 43 -14.70 12.26 -8.61
CA VAL A 43 -14.01 13.42 -9.14
C VAL A 43 -13.09 13.94 -8.05
N CYS A 44 -11.81 14.14 -8.37
CA CYS A 44 -10.86 14.71 -7.43
C CYS A 44 -11.14 16.21 -7.27
N PRO A 45 -11.36 16.69 -6.04
CA PRO A 45 -11.64 18.14 -5.84
C PRO A 45 -10.46 19.04 -6.22
N GLN A 46 -9.24 18.53 -6.20
CA GLN A 46 -8.06 19.33 -6.49
C GLN A 46 -7.75 19.41 -7.97
N CYS A 47 -7.67 18.26 -8.65
CA CYS A 47 -7.28 18.23 -10.06
C CYS A 47 -8.49 18.10 -11.01
N GLU A 48 -9.68 17.89 -10.47
CA GLU A 48 -10.93 17.74 -11.22
C GLU A 48 -10.94 16.54 -12.17
N GLY A 49 -9.95 15.65 -12.03
CA GLY A 49 -9.91 14.43 -12.81
C GLY A 49 -10.97 13.44 -12.35
N ILE A 50 -11.51 12.68 -13.31
CA ILE A 50 -12.51 11.65 -13.03
C ILE A 50 -11.80 10.31 -12.97
N HIS A 51 -12.05 9.55 -11.91
CA HIS A 51 -11.38 8.27 -11.70
C HIS A 51 -12.38 7.16 -11.36
N VAL A 52 -12.11 5.97 -11.88
CA VAL A 52 -12.81 4.77 -11.45
C VAL A 52 -12.24 4.38 -10.09
N VAL A 53 -13.10 4.17 -9.11
CA VAL A 53 -12.68 3.88 -7.73
C VAL A 53 -11.74 2.68 -7.66
N ASP A 54 -12.07 1.59 -8.37
CA ASP A 54 -11.23 0.40 -8.37
C ASP A 54 -9.83 0.66 -8.95
N ASP A 55 -9.72 1.55 -9.94
CA ASP A 55 -8.41 1.89 -10.52
C ASP A 55 -7.53 2.63 -9.53
N VAL A 56 -8.12 3.56 -8.77
CA VAL A 56 -7.38 4.31 -7.75
C VAL A 56 -6.88 3.36 -6.66
N LEU A 57 -7.74 2.46 -6.20
CA LEU A 57 -7.37 1.48 -5.19
C LEU A 57 -6.25 0.57 -5.67
N ALA A 58 -6.38 0.05 -6.90
CA ALA A 58 -5.38 -0.85 -7.46
C ALA A 58 -4.02 -0.16 -7.62
N ARG A 59 -4.01 1.07 -8.10
CA ARG A 59 -2.77 1.82 -8.29
C ARG A 59 -2.10 2.15 -6.96
N ASN A 60 -2.88 2.58 -5.99
CA ASN A 60 -2.34 2.90 -4.67
C ASN A 60 -1.85 1.66 -3.96
N LEU A 61 -2.51 0.52 -4.17
CA LEU A 61 -2.07 -0.74 -3.60
C LEU A 61 -0.74 -1.18 -4.21
N ALA A 62 -0.58 -1.02 -5.53
CA ALA A 62 0.68 -1.34 -6.21
C ALA A 62 1.82 -0.46 -5.68
N ASP A 63 1.56 0.83 -5.49
CA ASP A 63 2.55 1.74 -4.92
C ASP A 63 2.91 1.35 -3.50
N LEU A 64 1.93 0.92 -2.71
CA LEU A 64 2.15 0.46 -1.34
C LEU A 64 3.03 -0.80 -1.31
N ASP A 65 2.77 -1.74 -2.22
CA ASP A 65 3.51 -2.99 -2.29
C ASP A 65 5.00 -2.77 -2.56
N ASP A 66 5.38 -1.67 -3.19
CA ASP A 66 6.78 -1.34 -3.47
C ASP A 66 7.51 -0.72 -2.29
N ARG A 67 6.81 -0.40 -1.21
CA ARG A 67 7.43 0.20 -0.02
C ARG A 67 8.02 -0.85 0.89
N ASN A 68 9.05 -0.43 1.62
CA ASN A 68 9.65 -1.25 2.67
C ASN A 68 9.11 -0.79 4.04
N ALA A 69 8.93 -1.74 4.93
CA ALA A 69 8.46 -1.47 6.29
C ALA A 69 9.09 -2.47 7.26
N THR A 70 9.17 -2.08 8.54
CA THR A 70 9.57 -3.03 9.56
C THR A 70 8.42 -4.01 9.77
N VAL A 71 8.73 -5.19 10.30
CA VAL A 71 7.69 -6.20 10.56
C VAL A 71 6.60 -5.65 11.47
N ARG A 72 6.98 -4.94 12.51
CA ARG A 72 6.03 -4.37 13.47
C ARG A 72 5.11 -3.35 12.80
N GLU A 73 5.66 -2.43 12.02
CA GLU A 73 4.88 -1.44 11.29
C GLU A 73 3.93 -2.11 10.32
N LEU A 74 4.41 -3.15 9.64
CA LEU A 74 3.60 -3.91 8.69
C LEU A 74 2.38 -4.52 9.38
N VAL A 75 2.58 -5.17 10.53
CA VAL A 75 1.50 -5.83 11.27
C VAL A 75 0.54 -4.81 11.88
N ASP A 76 1.07 -3.80 12.57
CA ASP A 76 0.26 -2.87 13.35
C ASP A 76 -0.51 -1.86 12.50
N VAL A 77 0.03 -1.50 11.36
CA VAL A 77 -0.53 -0.42 10.52
C VAL A 77 -1.00 -0.93 9.17
N VAL A 78 -0.08 -1.46 8.37
CA VAL A 78 -0.36 -1.75 6.96
C VAL A 78 -1.36 -2.88 6.77
N LEU A 79 -1.08 -4.04 7.33
CA LEU A 79 -1.95 -5.20 7.15
C LEU A 79 -3.30 -5.01 7.85
N HIS A 80 -3.30 -4.30 8.97
CA HIS A 80 -4.54 -3.97 9.66
C HIS A 80 -5.45 -3.12 8.75
N ARG A 81 -4.86 -2.12 8.09
CA ARG A 81 -5.57 -1.25 7.17
C ARG A 81 -6.15 -1.99 5.96
N LEU A 82 -5.43 -2.99 5.49
CA LEU A 82 -5.83 -3.79 4.35
C LEU A 82 -6.76 -4.94 4.73
N ASP A 83 -7.03 -5.12 6.02
CA ASP A 83 -7.81 -6.24 6.54
C ASP A 83 -7.17 -7.59 6.14
N GLU A 84 -5.84 -7.62 6.11
CA GLU A 84 -5.05 -8.80 5.74
C GLU A 84 -4.16 -9.20 6.93
N HIS A 85 -4.79 -9.51 8.03
CA HIS A 85 -4.05 -9.80 9.25
C HIS A 85 -3.09 -10.98 9.13
N VAL A 86 -1.84 -10.76 9.52
CA VAL A 86 -0.82 -11.81 9.64
C VAL A 86 -0.05 -11.52 10.94
N PRO A 87 0.04 -12.49 11.86
CA PRO A 87 0.77 -12.27 13.10
C PRO A 87 2.26 -11.99 12.85
N GLN A 88 2.85 -11.16 13.68
CA GLN A 88 4.26 -10.81 13.58
C GLN A 88 5.13 -12.07 13.57
N ARG A 89 4.83 -13.03 14.44
CA ARG A 89 5.56 -14.29 14.56
C ARG A 89 5.56 -15.05 13.23
N THR A 90 4.45 -15.04 12.52
CA THR A 90 4.33 -15.70 11.22
C THR A 90 5.24 -15.05 10.19
N ILE A 91 5.26 -13.71 10.14
CA ILE A 91 6.12 -12.98 9.20
C ILE A 91 7.59 -13.26 9.51
N GLU A 92 7.96 -13.25 10.78
CA GLU A 92 9.33 -13.55 11.20
C GLU A 92 9.74 -14.96 10.78
N ARG A 93 8.82 -15.91 10.85
CA ARG A 93 9.06 -17.27 10.38
C ARG A 93 9.31 -17.30 8.88
N TRP A 94 8.51 -16.56 8.11
CA TRP A 94 8.69 -16.49 6.66
C TRP A 94 10.03 -15.90 6.28
N ILE A 95 10.49 -14.90 7.04
CA ILE A 95 11.82 -14.32 6.84
C ILE A 95 12.90 -15.37 7.09
N ARG A 96 12.79 -16.11 8.19
CA ARG A 96 13.77 -17.17 8.52
C ARG A 96 13.80 -18.26 7.46
N ARG A 97 12.68 -18.58 6.85
CA ARG A 97 12.59 -19.60 5.79
C ARG A 97 13.04 -19.10 4.44
N GLY A 98 13.34 -17.81 4.32
CA GLY A 98 13.77 -17.22 3.05
C GLY A 98 12.63 -16.93 2.09
N TRP A 99 11.38 -17.03 2.54
CA TRP A 99 10.23 -16.72 1.69
C TRP A 99 10.02 -15.22 1.53
N VAL A 100 10.42 -14.43 2.54
CA VAL A 100 10.37 -12.98 2.51
C VAL A 100 11.79 -12.46 2.69
N PRO A 101 12.39 -11.87 1.65
CA PRO A 101 13.75 -11.35 1.76
C PRO A 101 13.79 -10.06 2.59
N VAL A 102 14.86 -9.89 3.36
CA VAL A 102 15.11 -8.65 4.08
C VAL A 102 15.65 -7.63 3.07
N ARG A 103 15.01 -6.47 2.99
CA ARG A 103 15.38 -5.43 2.02
C ARG A 103 16.30 -4.37 2.59
N GLY A 104 16.55 -4.38 3.87
CA GLY A 104 17.40 -3.41 4.54
C GLY A 104 17.08 -3.33 6.01
N ARG A 105 17.60 -2.27 6.64
CA ARG A 105 17.35 -2.01 8.07
C ARG A 105 17.03 -0.53 8.25
N ASP A 106 16.20 -0.23 9.24
CA ASP A 106 15.90 1.17 9.56
C ASP A 106 17.04 1.79 10.39
N ALA A 107 16.86 3.04 10.80
CA ALA A 107 17.87 3.77 11.57
C ALA A 107 18.17 3.10 12.91
N GLU A 108 17.25 2.30 13.44
CA GLU A 108 17.41 1.62 14.72
C GLU A 108 17.93 0.18 14.54
N GLY A 109 18.17 -0.25 13.31
CA GLY A 109 18.68 -1.58 13.03
C GLY A 109 17.61 -2.66 12.86
N HIS A 110 16.34 -2.31 12.87
CA HIS A 110 15.27 -3.29 12.65
C HIS A 110 15.20 -3.70 11.20
N GLN A 111 14.98 -4.97 10.95
CA GLN A 111 14.86 -5.50 9.59
C GLN A 111 13.64 -4.91 8.89
N MET A 112 13.82 -4.52 7.63
CA MET A 112 12.74 -4.03 6.79
C MET A 112 12.49 -5.01 5.65
N VAL A 113 11.23 -5.20 5.32
CA VAL A 113 10.80 -6.08 4.23
C VAL A 113 9.90 -5.31 3.28
N ARG A 114 9.82 -5.75 2.04
CA ARG A 114 8.94 -5.14 1.06
C ARG A 114 7.50 -5.62 1.34
N ILE A 115 6.57 -4.69 1.43
CA ILE A 115 5.18 -5.01 1.75
C ILE A 115 4.60 -6.02 0.77
N GLY A 116 4.86 -5.83 -0.52
CA GLY A 116 4.38 -6.74 -1.56
C GLY A 116 4.90 -8.17 -1.40
N ASP A 117 6.12 -8.33 -0.91
CA ASP A 117 6.69 -9.67 -0.68
C ASP A 117 5.88 -10.43 0.38
N VAL A 118 5.51 -9.75 1.46
CA VAL A 118 4.71 -10.36 2.53
C VAL A 118 3.30 -10.69 2.03
N ARG A 119 2.70 -9.77 1.30
CA ARG A 119 1.35 -9.98 0.76
C ARG A 119 1.32 -11.12 -0.26
N ALA A 120 2.37 -11.26 -1.05
CA ALA A 120 2.48 -12.36 -2.02
C ALA A 120 2.54 -13.71 -1.31
N VAL A 121 3.35 -13.83 -0.26
CA VAL A 121 3.44 -15.06 0.51
C VAL A 121 2.10 -15.38 1.17
N ARG A 122 1.43 -14.37 1.72
CA ARG A 122 0.12 -14.54 2.32
C ARG A 122 -0.89 -15.10 1.32
N ALA A 123 -0.85 -14.59 0.09
CA ALA A 123 -1.77 -15.04 -0.96
C ALA A 123 -1.48 -16.49 -1.38
N GLU A 124 -0.19 -16.86 -1.42
CA GLU A 124 0.21 -18.21 -1.79
C GLU A 124 0.00 -19.22 -0.65
N ARG A 125 0.03 -18.76 0.61
CA ARG A 125 -0.02 -19.61 1.81
C ARG A 125 -1.06 -19.08 2.78
N PRO A 126 -2.34 -19.13 2.42
CA PRO A 126 -3.40 -18.58 3.27
C PRO A 126 -3.49 -19.32 4.60
N ARG A 127 -3.80 -18.58 5.64
CA ARG A 127 -3.87 -19.14 7.00
C ARG A 127 -4.89 -20.23 7.15
N ASN A 128 -6.01 -20.09 6.47
CA ASN A 128 -7.07 -21.07 6.57
C ASN A 128 -6.69 -22.38 5.90
N ALA A 129 -5.54 -22.42 5.29
CA ALA A 129 -5.02 -23.68 4.78
C ALA A 129 -4.69 -24.66 5.90
N LYS A 130 -4.89 -24.19 7.10
CA LYS A 130 -4.90 -25.14 8.18
C LYS A 130 -5.95 -26.19 7.87
N GLY A 131 -5.88 -26.90 7.94
CA GLY A 131 -6.84 -27.65 7.49
C GLY A 131 -6.63 -27.92 6.19
N SER A 132 -6.90 -27.53 5.97
CA SER A 132 -6.56 -27.78 5.00
C SER A 132 -5.48 -28.28 4.75
N ALA A 133 -5.58 -28.07 4.93
CA ALA A 133 -4.84 -28.36 4.80
C ALA A 133 -4.31 -29.00 4.78
N ALA A 134 -4.49 -28.85 4.97
CA ALA A 134 -3.90 -29.20 5.07
C ALA A 134 -3.45 -29.92 5.01
N LYS A 135 -3.49 -30.11 5.13
CA LYS A 135 -2.91 -30.71 5.11
C LYS A 135 -2.71 -31.40 4.69
N ALA A 136 -3.18 -31.19 4.57
CA ALA A 136 -2.87 -31.79 4.24
C ALA A 136 -2.34 -32.18 4.10
#